data_eac747ef7d6eba5db5f3fd9254d87c3c
#
_entry.id   eac747ef7d6eba5db5f3fd9254d87c3c
#
_cell.length_a   1.000
_cell.length_b   1.000
_cell.length_c   1.000
_cell.angle_alpha   90.00
_cell.angle_beta   90.00
_cell.angle_gamma   90.00
#
_symmetry.space_group_name_H-M   'P 1'
#
loop_
_entity.id
_entity.type
_entity.pdbx_description
1 polymer ?
#
loop_
_entity_poly.entity_id
_entity_poly.type
_entity_poly.pdbx_seq_one_letter_code
_entity_poly.pdbx_strand_id
1 'polypeptide(L)'
;EVFPKQTELKSEDDTGNFLNLPYYNGDDTTRYAFDSFGKAVNLKGFVELYDDKKITPQQLEELQIKRPETPYSDGPPCIELMAQNKVGEGGRNNALFHYGVYAKNKWPDNWKSKVVVFNETAMDKPLSDTEVDIITKQHDKKEWGYKCKDEPMCSLCDKTLCRSRKFGIGQEIMFPNLTDLQVI
;
A
#
# COMPACT_ATOMS: atom_id res chain seq x y z
N GLU A 1 -8.65 4.46 6.70
CA GLU A 1 -9.36 4.64 5.42
C GLU A 1 -9.21 6.09 4.95
N VAL A 2 -9.00 6.26 3.65
CA VAL A 2 -8.99 7.59 3.02
C VAL A 2 -10.35 7.81 2.37
N PHE A 3 -10.94 8.97 2.59
CA PHE A 3 -12.18 9.37 1.96
C PHE A 3 -11.91 10.57 1.03
N PRO A 4 -12.53 10.66 -0.13
CA PRO A 4 -13.52 9.73 -0.70
C PRO A 4 -12.90 8.43 -1.23
N LYS A 5 -13.64 7.32 -1.19
CA LYS A 5 -13.22 6.03 -1.77
C LYS A 5 -13.29 6.03 -3.30
N GLN A 6 -14.10 6.89 -3.84
CA GLN A 6 -14.29 7.08 -5.28
C GLN A 6 -13.26 8.11 -5.78
N THR A 7 -12.45 7.70 -6.75
CA THR A 7 -11.41 8.53 -7.36
C THR A 7 -11.89 9.24 -8.63
N GLU A 8 -13.00 8.77 -9.22
CA GLU A 8 -13.55 9.29 -10.47
C GLU A 8 -15.07 9.26 -10.42
N LEU A 9 -15.72 10.21 -11.07
CA LEU A 9 -17.16 10.19 -11.31
C LEU A 9 -17.49 9.24 -12.46
N LYS A 10 -18.56 8.48 -12.35
CA LYS A 10 -18.98 7.51 -13.37
C LYS A 10 -19.68 8.17 -14.56
N SER A 11 -20.25 9.34 -14.37
CA SER A 11 -20.93 10.16 -15.37
C SER A 11 -20.93 11.63 -14.93
N GLU A 12 -21.31 12.54 -15.82
CA GLU A 12 -21.46 13.97 -15.49
C GLU A 12 -22.54 14.25 -14.44
N ASP A 13 -23.54 13.38 -14.32
CA ASP A 13 -24.62 13.48 -13.35
C ASP A 13 -24.30 12.77 -12.00
N ASP A 14 -23.15 12.10 -11.91
CA ASP A 14 -22.74 11.41 -10.69
C ASP A 14 -22.23 12.41 -9.65
N THR A 15 -22.85 12.41 -8.48
CA THR A 15 -22.43 13.27 -7.36
C THR A 15 -21.25 12.69 -6.57
N GLY A 16 -20.82 11.47 -6.87
CA GLY A 16 -19.75 10.79 -6.16
C GLY A 16 -20.07 10.48 -4.71
N ASN A 17 -19.02 10.22 -3.94
CA ASN A 17 -19.16 10.05 -2.50
C ASN A 17 -19.35 11.41 -1.81
N PHE A 18 -20.25 11.47 -0.87
CA PHE A 18 -20.47 12.67 -0.07
C PHE A 18 -20.05 12.46 1.38
N LEU A 19 -19.57 13.52 2.00
CA LEU A 19 -19.25 13.59 3.41
C LEU A 19 -20.39 14.27 4.16
N ASN A 20 -20.90 13.62 5.20
CA ASN A 20 -21.86 14.25 6.08
C ASN A 20 -21.17 15.35 6.88
N LEU A 21 -21.62 16.59 6.71
CA LEU A 21 -21.10 17.72 7.48
C LEU A 21 -21.54 17.62 8.95
N PRO A 22 -20.62 17.84 9.90
CA PRO A 22 -21.00 18.05 11.29
C PRO A 22 -21.93 19.28 11.39
N TYR A 23 -22.82 19.28 12.38
CA TYR A 23 -23.77 20.35 12.66
C TYR A 23 -24.81 20.64 11.57
N TYR A 24 -24.87 19.83 10.50
CA TYR A 24 -25.94 19.94 9.54
C TYR A 24 -27.29 19.59 10.24
N ASN A 25 -28.28 20.42 10.09
CA ASN A 25 -29.57 20.31 10.77
C ASN A 25 -29.43 20.37 12.31
N GLY A 26 -28.74 21.39 12.79
CA GLY A 26 -28.17 21.60 14.12
C GLY A 26 -28.95 21.09 15.33
N ASP A 27 -30.27 21.33 15.39
CA ASP A 27 -31.08 20.98 16.56
C ASP A 27 -31.35 19.47 16.67
N ASP A 28 -31.36 18.76 15.55
CA ASP A 28 -31.66 17.32 15.48
C ASP A 28 -30.45 16.44 15.16
N THR A 29 -29.26 17.02 15.00
CA THR A 29 -28.07 16.27 14.62
C THR A 29 -27.42 15.61 15.82
N THR A 30 -26.91 14.38 15.59
CA THR A 30 -25.98 13.71 16.49
C THR A 30 -24.52 13.76 15.95
N ARG A 31 -24.27 14.56 14.89
CA ARG A 31 -22.99 14.65 14.20
C ARG A 31 -22.18 15.83 14.70
N TYR A 32 -21.46 15.61 15.78
CA TYR A 32 -20.58 16.60 16.38
C TYR A 32 -19.12 16.37 15.99
N ALA A 33 -18.34 17.43 15.94
CA ALA A 33 -16.87 17.34 15.98
C ALA A 33 -16.42 17.09 17.41
N PHE A 34 -15.25 16.46 17.55
CA PHE A 34 -14.64 16.15 18.83
C PHE A 34 -13.28 16.83 18.91
N ASP A 35 -12.94 17.31 20.09
CA ASP A 35 -11.58 17.81 20.37
C ASP A 35 -10.58 16.64 20.51
N SER A 36 -9.31 16.97 20.74
CA SER A 36 -8.23 15.98 20.92
C SER A 36 -8.40 15.06 22.13
N PHE A 37 -9.31 15.40 23.04
CA PHE A 37 -9.64 14.62 24.25
C PHE A 37 -10.89 13.76 24.06
N GLY A 38 -11.49 13.77 22.85
CA GLY A 38 -12.71 13.03 22.55
C GLY A 38 -13.98 13.67 23.09
N LYS A 39 -13.97 14.95 23.47
CA LYS A 39 -15.13 15.69 23.93
C LYS A 39 -15.81 16.37 22.75
N ALA A 40 -17.14 16.22 22.64
CA ALA A 40 -17.93 16.89 21.62
C ALA A 40 -17.85 18.41 21.81
N VAL A 41 -17.63 19.13 20.73
CA VAL A 41 -17.57 20.59 20.71
C VAL A 41 -18.80 21.15 20.01
N ASN A 42 -19.21 22.35 20.36
CA ASN A 42 -20.28 23.07 19.65
C ASN A 42 -19.75 23.67 18.34
N LEU A 43 -20.65 24.23 17.52
CA LEU A 43 -20.26 24.79 16.21
C LEU A 43 -19.16 25.85 16.32
N LYS A 44 -19.23 26.73 17.35
CA LYS A 44 -18.18 27.74 17.56
C LYS A 44 -16.82 27.10 17.84
N GLY A 45 -16.78 26.12 18.76
CA GLY A 45 -15.54 25.39 19.04
C GLY A 45 -15.01 24.60 17.84
N PHE A 46 -15.89 24.09 16.97
CA PHE A 46 -15.48 23.47 15.72
C PHE A 46 -14.80 24.46 14.75
N VAL A 47 -15.36 25.67 14.61
CA VAL A 47 -14.74 26.70 13.77
C VAL A 47 -13.37 27.13 14.33
N GLU A 48 -13.26 27.27 15.65
CA GLU A 48 -11.99 27.57 16.31
C GLU A 48 -10.95 26.45 16.07
N LEU A 49 -11.36 25.18 16.20
CA LEU A 49 -10.51 24.03 15.88
C LEU A 49 -10.10 24.00 14.40
N TYR A 50 -11.01 24.34 13.49
CA TYR A 50 -10.70 24.42 12.07
C TYR A 50 -9.67 25.53 11.79
N ASP A 51 -9.84 26.71 12.37
CA ASP A 51 -8.90 27.83 12.16
C ASP A 51 -7.49 27.52 12.71
N ASP A 52 -7.42 26.78 13.80
CA ASP A 52 -6.15 26.31 14.39
C ASP A 52 -5.48 25.22 13.56
N LYS A 53 -6.26 24.32 12.94
CA LYS A 53 -5.76 23.13 12.25
C LYS A 53 -5.66 23.26 10.73
N LYS A 54 -6.27 24.28 10.13
CA LYS A 54 -6.20 24.48 8.68
C LYS A 54 -4.75 24.70 8.25
N ILE A 55 -4.38 24.08 7.15
CA ILE A 55 -3.08 24.28 6.51
C ILE A 55 -3.26 25.03 5.19
N THR A 56 -2.27 25.81 4.82
CA THR A 56 -2.25 26.49 3.52
C THR A 56 -1.89 25.52 2.39
N PRO A 57 -2.21 25.84 1.13
CA PRO A 57 -1.76 25.06 -0.02
C PRO A 57 -0.23 24.86 -0.02
N GLN A 58 0.54 25.87 0.33
CA GLN A 58 1.99 25.78 0.44
C GLN A 58 2.45 24.80 1.52
N GLN A 59 1.84 24.86 2.70
CA GLN A 59 2.12 23.88 3.76
C GLN A 59 1.76 22.46 3.32
N LEU A 60 0.70 22.29 2.50
CA LEU A 60 0.34 20.98 1.96
C LEU A 60 1.37 20.49 0.94
N GLU A 61 1.88 21.37 0.06
CA GLU A 61 2.94 21.07 -0.90
C GLU A 61 4.27 20.73 -0.21
N GLU A 62 4.59 21.44 0.88
CA GLU A 62 5.78 21.20 1.70
C GLU A 62 5.67 19.97 2.59
N LEU A 63 4.48 19.38 2.70
CA LEU A 63 4.21 18.23 3.55
C LEU A 63 4.87 16.97 2.99
N GLN A 64 6.16 16.82 3.26
CA GLN A 64 6.91 15.63 2.91
C GLN A 64 6.59 14.51 3.90
N ILE A 65 5.71 13.61 3.51
CA ILE A 65 5.52 12.36 4.25
C ILE A 65 6.77 11.50 4.03
N LYS A 66 7.79 11.71 4.87
CA LYS A 66 8.94 10.80 4.91
C LYS A 66 8.46 9.49 5.52
N ARG A 67 8.12 8.53 4.67
CA ARG A 67 7.96 7.16 5.13
C ARG A 67 9.34 6.66 5.56
N PRO A 68 9.48 6.00 6.72
CA PRO A 68 10.75 5.40 7.09
C PRO A 68 11.19 4.45 5.96
N GLU A 69 12.41 4.62 5.48
CA GLU A 69 12.97 3.72 4.48
C GLU A 69 13.15 2.34 5.12
N THR A 70 12.38 1.40 4.70
CA THR A 70 12.56 0.00 5.06
C THR A 70 13.39 -0.71 3.99
N PRO A 71 14.04 -1.82 4.29
CA PRO A 71 14.79 -2.60 3.30
C PRO A 71 13.98 -3.01 2.08
N TYR A 72 12.64 -2.93 2.17
CA TYR A 72 11.68 -3.38 1.14
C TYR A 72 10.86 -2.24 0.54
N SER A 73 11.22 -0.97 0.79
CA SER A 73 10.46 0.22 0.36
C SER A 73 10.35 0.36 -1.18
N ASP A 74 11.20 -0.30 -1.93
CA ASP A 74 11.21 -0.33 -3.40
C ASP A 74 10.49 -1.54 -4.01
N GLY A 75 10.04 -2.49 -3.17
CA GLY A 75 9.32 -3.70 -3.55
C GLY A 75 7.81 -3.64 -3.23
N PRO A 76 7.07 -4.74 -3.47
CA PRO A 76 5.67 -4.83 -3.10
C PRO A 76 5.41 -4.49 -1.63
N PRO A 77 4.42 -3.62 -1.29
CA PRO A 77 4.12 -3.24 0.09
C PRO A 77 3.77 -4.43 1.00
N CYS A 78 3.18 -5.49 0.43
CA CYS A 78 2.88 -6.71 1.19
C CYS A 78 4.14 -7.39 1.74
N ILE A 79 5.29 -7.32 1.04
CA ILE A 79 6.57 -7.86 1.53
C ILE A 79 7.03 -7.10 2.77
N GLU A 80 6.93 -5.78 2.74
CA GLU A 80 7.24 -4.93 3.88
C GLU A 80 6.38 -5.25 5.10
N LEU A 81 5.07 -5.40 4.90
CA LEU A 81 4.13 -5.76 5.95
C LEU A 81 4.36 -7.18 6.48
N MET A 82 4.68 -8.14 5.62
CA MET A 82 5.04 -9.50 6.04
C MET A 82 6.31 -9.52 6.90
N ALA A 83 7.30 -8.71 6.55
CA ALA A 83 8.54 -8.59 7.35
C ALA A 83 8.29 -7.96 8.72
N GLN A 84 7.38 -6.97 8.81
CA GLN A 84 7.04 -6.28 10.06
C GLN A 84 6.18 -7.14 11.00
N ASN A 85 5.14 -7.79 10.45
CA ASN A 85 4.12 -8.48 11.23
C ASN A 85 4.39 -9.98 11.41
N LYS A 86 5.40 -10.50 10.72
CA LYS A 86 5.70 -11.93 10.53
C LYS A 86 4.55 -12.72 9.90
N VAL A 87 4.90 -13.83 9.29
CA VAL A 87 3.95 -14.70 8.58
C VAL A 87 3.74 -15.98 9.38
N GLY A 88 2.50 -16.23 9.78
CA GLY A 88 2.09 -17.43 10.49
C GLY A 88 1.98 -18.69 9.63
N GLU A 89 1.65 -19.82 10.25
CA GLU A 89 1.43 -21.08 9.56
C GLU A 89 0.31 -20.97 8.50
N GLY A 90 0.46 -21.70 7.41
CA GLY A 90 -0.47 -21.69 6.27
C GLY A 90 -0.10 -20.67 5.17
N GLY A 91 0.54 -19.52 5.51
CA GLY A 91 0.94 -18.50 4.55
C GLY A 91 2.41 -18.51 4.13
N ARG A 92 3.27 -19.17 4.89
CA ARG A 92 4.74 -19.08 4.80
C ARG A 92 5.30 -19.46 3.43
N ASN A 93 4.84 -20.54 2.85
CA ASN A 93 5.30 -21.03 1.55
C ASN A 93 4.99 -20.01 0.44
N ASN A 94 3.75 -19.52 0.39
CA ASN A 94 3.32 -18.50 -0.56
C ASN A 94 4.08 -17.19 -0.37
N ALA A 95 4.26 -16.75 0.88
CA ALA A 95 5.02 -15.55 1.21
C ALA A 95 6.48 -15.64 0.76
N LEU A 96 7.14 -16.77 1.04
CA LEU A 96 8.53 -16.97 0.63
C LEU A 96 8.67 -17.07 -0.89
N PHE A 97 7.74 -17.74 -1.56
CA PHE A 97 7.68 -17.77 -3.01
C PHE A 97 7.53 -16.37 -3.60
N HIS A 98 6.60 -15.58 -3.07
CA HIS A 98 6.36 -14.20 -3.50
C HIS A 98 7.57 -13.30 -3.27
N TYR A 99 8.24 -13.45 -2.11
CA TYR A 99 9.49 -12.77 -1.83
C TYR A 99 10.62 -13.18 -2.80
N GLY A 100 10.65 -14.46 -3.20
CA GLY A 100 11.61 -14.96 -4.18
C GLY A 100 11.56 -14.22 -5.53
N VAL A 101 10.35 -13.85 -6.00
CA VAL A 101 10.18 -13.01 -7.21
C VAL A 101 10.86 -11.65 -7.01
N TYR A 102 10.59 -10.99 -5.90
CA TYR A 102 11.20 -9.70 -5.58
C TYR A 102 12.71 -9.79 -5.44
N ALA A 103 13.20 -10.78 -4.69
CA ALA A 103 14.61 -10.95 -4.44
C ALA A 103 15.40 -11.21 -5.73
N LYS A 104 14.87 -12.03 -6.62
CA LYS A 104 15.48 -12.35 -7.92
C LYS A 104 15.55 -11.12 -8.82
N ASN A 105 14.51 -10.28 -8.82
CA ASN A 105 14.49 -9.04 -9.59
C ASN A 105 15.46 -7.98 -9.05
N LYS A 106 15.60 -7.91 -7.73
CA LYS A 106 16.43 -6.87 -7.09
C LYS A 106 17.90 -7.28 -6.95
N TRP A 107 18.18 -8.55 -6.68
CA TRP A 107 19.52 -9.08 -6.43
C TRP A 107 19.78 -10.38 -7.23
N PRO A 108 19.88 -10.31 -8.57
CA PRO A 108 19.95 -11.50 -9.42
C PRO A 108 21.10 -12.45 -9.06
N ASP A 109 22.23 -11.92 -8.59
CA ASP A 109 23.42 -12.72 -8.30
C ASP A 109 23.38 -13.44 -6.94
N ASN A 110 22.61 -12.91 -5.96
CA ASN A 110 22.61 -13.44 -4.59
C ASN A 110 21.21 -13.57 -3.97
N TRP A 111 20.16 -13.61 -4.80
CA TRP A 111 18.76 -13.66 -4.36
C TRP A 111 18.46 -14.86 -3.46
N LYS A 112 19.10 -16.02 -3.65
CA LYS A 112 18.87 -17.22 -2.82
C LYS A 112 19.24 -16.99 -1.35
N SER A 113 20.38 -16.35 -1.10
CA SER A 113 20.75 -15.98 0.27
C SER A 113 19.76 -14.97 0.89
N LYS A 114 19.18 -14.07 0.07
CA LYS A 114 18.15 -13.14 0.56
C LYS A 114 16.86 -13.87 0.92
N VAL A 115 16.50 -14.93 0.16
CA VAL A 115 15.33 -15.77 0.48
C VAL A 115 15.53 -16.51 1.81
N VAL A 116 16.72 -17.05 2.08
CA VAL A 116 17.05 -17.68 3.36
C VAL A 116 16.90 -16.69 4.52
N VAL A 117 17.50 -15.51 4.39
CA VAL A 117 17.41 -14.46 5.44
C VAL A 117 15.95 -14.03 5.68
N PHE A 118 15.16 -13.87 4.62
CA PHE A 118 13.75 -13.53 4.76
C PHE A 118 12.95 -14.64 5.45
N ASN A 119 13.24 -15.91 5.15
CA ASN A 119 12.64 -17.05 5.84
C ASN A 119 12.90 -17.00 7.36
N GLU A 120 14.12 -16.68 7.76
CA GLU A 120 14.52 -16.61 9.17
C GLU A 120 13.90 -15.41 9.90
N THR A 121 13.77 -14.27 9.22
CA THR A 121 13.40 -13.01 9.85
C THR A 121 11.91 -12.68 9.76
N ALA A 122 11.23 -13.09 8.68
CA ALA A 122 9.86 -12.70 8.38
C ALA A 122 8.82 -13.79 8.67
N MET A 123 9.23 -14.99 9.09
CA MET A 123 8.31 -16.07 9.47
C MET A 123 8.25 -16.20 10.98
N ASP A 124 7.06 -16.53 11.53
CA ASP A 124 6.92 -16.88 12.94
C ASP A 124 7.73 -18.12 13.29
N LYS A 125 7.65 -19.12 12.38
CA LYS A 125 8.45 -20.32 12.41
C LYS A 125 9.03 -20.53 11.01
N PRO A 126 10.34 -20.42 10.81
CA PRO A 126 10.96 -20.60 9.52
C PRO A 126 10.59 -21.92 8.84
N LEU A 127 10.50 -21.92 7.52
CA LEU A 127 10.42 -23.14 6.73
C LEU A 127 11.75 -23.89 6.82
N SER A 128 11.69 -25.21 6.69
CA SER A 128 12.88 -26.06 6.65
C SER A 128 13.74 -25.80 5.39
N ASP A 129 15.02 -26.11 5.47
CA ASP A 129 15.93 -25.96 4.33
C ASP A 129 15.45 -26.69 3.07
N THR A 130 14.81 -27.84 3.24
CA THR A 130 14.22 -28.61 2.14
C THR A 130 13.08 -27.86 1.46
N GLU A 131 12.21 -27.19 2.23
CA GLU A 131 11.10 -26.39 1.68
C GLU A 131 11.64 -25.14 0.97
N VAL A 132 12.63 -24.46 1.55
CA VAL A 132 13.33 -23.32 0.93
C VAL A 132 13.99 -23.73 -0.38
N ASP A 133 14.65 -24.88 -0.41
CA ASP A 133 15.26 -25.47 -1.60
C ASP A 133 14.26 -25.76 -2.72
N ILE A 134 13.09 -26.27 -2.37
CA ILE A 134 12.02 -26.52 -3.35
C ILE A 134 11.58 -25.19 -4.00
N ILE A 135 11.37 -24.16 -3.19
CA ILE A 135 10.94 -22.84 -3.68
C ILE A 135 12.02 -22.23 -4.58
N THR A 136 13.27 -22.24 -4.15
CA THR A 136 14.37 -21.68 -4.94
C THR A 136 14.59 -22.43 -6.26
N LYS A 137 14.50 -23.76 -6.27
CA LYS A 137 14.54 -24.58 -7.49
C LYS A 137 13.38 -24.29 -8.44
N GLN A 138 12.20 -23.92 -7.93
CA GLN A 138 11.09 -23.47 -8.79
C GLN A 138 11.41 -22.15 -9.48
N HIS A 139 12.01 -21.21 -8.77
CA HIS A 139 12.45 -19.92 -9.33
C HIS A 139 13.61 -20.05 -10.33
N ASP A 140 14.46 -21.08 -10.20
CA ASP A 140 15.53 -21.36 -11.19
C ASP A 140 14.96 -21.83 -12.54
N LYS A 141 13.81 -22.53 -12.54
CA LYS A 141 13.26 -23.16 -13.73
C LYS A 141 12.67 -22.16 -14.73
N LYS A 142 12.12 -21.05 -14.24
CA LYS A 142 11.50 -20.02 -15.07
C LYS A 142 11.34 -18.70 -14.34
N GLU A 143 11.04 -17.65 -15.09
CA GLU A 143 10.59 -16.38 -14.55
C GLU A 143 9.16 -16.50 -14.01
N TRP A 144 8.94 -15.97 -12.82
CA TRP A 144 7.65 -15.96 -12.17
C TRP A 144 7.18 -14.52 -11.93
N GLY A 145 5.88 -14.30 -12.07
CA GLY A 145 5.25 -13.07 -11.62
C GLY A 145 4.77 -13.16 -10.17
N TYR A 146 4.43 -12.00 -9.60
CA TYR A 146 3.86 -11.93 -8.26
C TYR A 146 2.49 -12.60 -8.17
N LYS A 147 2.28 -13.42 -7.14
CA LYS A 147 1.02 -14.11 -6.85
C LYS A 147 0.13 -13.29 -5.92
N CYS A 148 -0.32 -12.12 -6.39
CA CYS A 148 -1.06 -11.15 -5.58
C CYS A 148 -2.47 -11.62 -5.14
N LYS A 149 -2.97 -12.74 -5.69
CA LYS A 149 -4.29 -13.31 -5.34
C LYS A 149 -4.21 -14.32 -4.21
N ASP A 150 -3.01 -14.80 -3.88
CA ASP A 150 -2.79 -15.81 -2.85
C ASP A 150 -2.60 -15.14 -1.49
N GLU A 151 -3.04 -15.81 -0.42
CA GLU A 151 -2.75 -15.37 0.95
C GLU A 151 -1.29 -15.68 1.33
N PRO A 152 -0.65 -14.84 2.14
CA PRO A 152 -1.16 -13.63 2.80
C PRO A 152 -1.11 -12.34 1.96
N MET A 153 -0.56 -12.38 0.74
CA MET A 153 -0.37 -11.19 -0.08
C MET A 153 -1.66 -10.48 -0.44
N CYS A 154 -2.75 -11.25 -0.68
CA CYS A 154 -4.05 -10.68 -1.04
C CYS A 154 -4.58 -9.73 0.04
N SER A 155 -4.54 -10.16 1.30
CA SER A 155 -4.99 -9.37 2.46
C SER A 155 -4.10 -8.17 2.78
N LEU A 156 -2.83 -8.21 2.38
CA LEU A 156 -1.84 -7.16 2.64
C LEU A 156 -1.61 -6.23 1.44
N CYS A 157 -2.42 -6.38 0.37
CA CYS A 157 -2.16 -5.74 -0.91
C CYS A 157 -2.58 -4.27 -0.93
N ASP A 158 -1.63 -3.38 -1.20
CA ASP A 158 -1.86 -2.01 -1.67
C ASP A 158 -1.40 -1.91 -3.12
N LYS A 159 -2.34 -2.08 -4.07
CA LYS A 159 -2.04 -2.08 -5.51
C LYS A 159 -1.52 -0.73 -5.99
N THR A 160 -2.06 0.37 -5.47
CA THR A 160 -1.69 1.73 -5.88
C THR A 160 -0.24 2.00 -5.53
N LEU A 161 0.12 1.75 -4.27
CA LEU A 161 1.49 1.90 -3.81
C LEU A 161 2.44 0.92 -4.50
N CYS A 162 2.01 -0.33 -4.73
CA CYS A 162 2.82 -1.35 -5.39
C CYS A 162 3.19 -0.96 -6.82
N ARG A 163 2.25 -0.35 -7.56
CA ARG A 163 2.50 0.12 -8.93
C ARG A 163 3.51 1.26 -9.01
N SER A 164 3.62 2.09 -8.00
CA SER A 164 4.57 3.20 -7.96
C SER A 164 5.99 2.77 -7.56
N ARG A 165 6.18 1.54 -7.06
CA ARG A 165 7.48 1.06 -6.59
C ARG A 165 8.27 0.37 -7.71
N LYS A 166 9.61 0.55 -7.68
CA LYS A 166 10.52 0.05 -8.71
C LYS A 166 10.39 -1.45 -9.00
N PHE A 167 10.29 -2.26 -7.96
CA PHE A 167 10.14 -3.71 -8.04
C PHE A 167 8.73 -4.19 -7.67
N GLY A 168 7.73 -3.29 -7.75
CA GLY A 168 6.33 -3.66 -7.58
C GLY A 168 5.77 -4.38 -8.81
N ILE A 169 4.44 -4.44 -8.90
CA ILE A 169 3.75 -5.09 -10.04
C ILE A 169 3.87 -4.33 -11.37
N GLY A 170 4.53 -3.16 -11.34
CA GLY A 170 4.69 -2.28 -12.51
C GLY A 170 3.38 -1.59 -12.92
N GLN A 171 3.52 -0.42 -13.51
CA GLN A 171 2.50 0.08 -14.43
C GLN A 171 2.85 -0.51 -15.80
N GLU A 172 1.90 -1.14 -16.49
CA GLU A 172 1.88 -1.05 -17.94
C GLU A 172 1.62 0.43 -18.26
N ILE A 173 2.67 1.22 -18.28
CA ILE A 173 2.59 2.55 -18.87
C ILE A 173 2.49 2.26 -20.37
N MET A 174 1.26 2.17 -20.88
CA MET A 174 1.04 2.40 -22.30
C MET A 174 1.38 3.87 -22.54
N PHE A 175 2.62 4.14 -22.86
CA PHE A 175 2.95 5.39 -23.52
C PHE A 175 2.20 5.36 -24.84
N PRO A 176 1.29 6.31 -25.13
CA PRO A 176 0.79 6.46 -26.48
C PRO A 176 2.02 6.60 -27.36
N ASN A 177 2.09 5.81 -28.43
CA ASN A 177 3.19 5.89 -29.38
C ASN A 177 3.36 7.34 -29.79
N LEU A 178 4.52 7.91 -29.52
CA LEU A 178 4.86 9.31 -29.88
C LEU A 178 4.72 9.59 -31.39
N THR A 179 4.59 8.52 -32.20
CA THR A 179 4.28 8.59 -33.64
C THR A 179 2.84 9.01 -33.94
N ASP A 180 1.91 8.95 -32.97
CA ASP A 180 0.51 9.34 -33.17
C ASP A 180 0.20 10.78 -32.77
N LEU A 181 1.19 11.50 -32.21
CA LEU A 181 1.13 12.94 -32.04
C LEU A 181 1.48 13.62 -33.36
N GLN A 182 0.53 13.62 -34.32
CA GLN A 182 0.56 14.55 -35.42
C GLN A 182 0.40 15.96 -34.82
N VAL A 183 1.52 16.71 -34.87
CA VAL A 183 1.53 18.14 -34.61
C VAL A 183 0.56 18.78 -35.63
N ILE A 184 -0.56 19.29 -35.13
CA ILE A 184 -1.43 20.20 -35.87
C ILE A 184 -0.85 21.59 -35.78
#